data_c8dff6de4c24ca3a0f5b6a02eb4b95a2
#
_entry.id   c8dff6de4c24ca3a0f5b6a02eb4b95a2
#
_cell.length_a   1.000
_cell.length_b   1.000
_cell.length_c   1.000
_cell.angle_alpha   90.00
_cell.angle_beta   90.00
_cell.angle_gamma   90.00
#
_symmetry.space_group_name_H-M   'P 1'
#
loop_
_entity.id
_entity.type
_entity.pdbx_description
1 polymer ?
#
loop_
_entity_poly.entity_id
_entity_poly.type
_entity_poly.pdbx_seq_one_letter_code
_entity_poly.pdbx_strand_id
1 'polypeptide(L)'
;KNGVDLIFIDSCHEAQHVQKLMSYYFAYLKQDGAIFVDDIDSLPSRLKKNIWNSIVYDLTLDSVKEFYYNNTENCSLKVFYNHEANGLAMIYKKSKFGTQPNKVNKIWNYNIFLKVLYPYLRRLSRLFKQIKK
;
A
#
# COMPACT_ATOMS: atom_id res chain seq x y z
N LYS A 1 -28.01 0.68 8.94
CA LYS A 1 -26.60 1.04 9.28
C LYS A 1 -26.01 1.69 8.05
N ASN A 2 -25.57 2.94 8.17
CA ASN A 2 -25.38 3.82 6.99
C ASN A 2 -23.97 3.79 6.40
N GLY A 3 -23.14 2.83 6.69
CA GLY A 3 -21.76 2.78 6.19
C GLY A 3 -20.88 3.94 6.66
N VAL A 4 -19.64 3.99 6.19
CA VAL A 4 -18.68 5.06 6.49
C VAL A 4 -18.33 5.84 5.21
N ASP A 5 -18.01 7.11 5.38
CA ASP A 5 -17.67 7.99 4.26
C ASP A 5 -16.18 7.91 3.91
N LEU A 6 -15.33 7.69 4.91
CA LEU A 6 -13.89 7.70 4.74
C LEU A 6 -13.22 6.64 5.61
N ILE A 7 -12.23 5.97 5.04
CA ILE A 7 -11.31 5.05 5.71
C ILE A 7 -9.89 5.50 5.39
N PHE A 8 -9.05 5.62 6.41
CA PHE A 8 -7.64 5.94 6.26
C PHE A 8 -6.79 4.75 6.72
N ILE A 9 -5.97 4.21 5.83
CA ILE A 9 -5.07 3.10 6.08
C ILE A 9 -3.66 3.66 6.19
N ASP A 10 -3.21 3.82 7.43
CA ASP A 10 -1.87 4.20 7.84
C ASP A 10 -1.44 3.20 8.91
N SER A 11 -0.99 2.03 8.48
CA SER A 11 -0.69 0.92 9.35
C SER A 11 0.55 0.17 8.87
N CYS A 12 0.59 -1.15 8.96
CA CYS A 12 1.65 -1.93 8.33
C CYS A 12 1.56 -1.80 6.80
N HIS A 13 2.56 -1.16 6.17
CA HIS A 13 2.61 -0.90 4.72
C HIS A 13 3.00 -2.14 3.90
N GLU A 14 2.80 -3.35 4.45
CA GLU A 14 2.95 -4.57 3.68
C GLU A 14 1.82 -4.72 2.66
N ALA A 15 2.17 -4.92 1.40
CA ALA A 15 1.23 -5.02 0.28
C ALA A 15 0.05 -5.98 0.55
N GLN A 16 0.34 -7.18 1.10
CA GLN A 16 -0.69 -8.15 1.45
C GLN A 16 -1.62 -7.66 2.55
N HIS A 17 -1.09 -6.96 3.56
CA HIS A 17 -1.88 -6.41 4.65
C HIS A 17 -2.81 -5.32 4.15
N VAL A 18 -2.29 -4.36 3.39
CA VAL A 18 -3.07 -3.26 2.79
C VAL A 18 -4.17 -3.80 1.87
N GLN A 19 -3.85 -4.80 1.04
CA GLN A 19 -4.82 -5.43 0.14
C GLN A 19 -5.97 -6.10 0.91
N LYS A 20 -5.67 -6.78 2.02
CA LYS A 20 -6.70 -7.38 2.90
C LYS A 20 -7.58 -6.31 3.54
N LEU A 21 -6.99 -5.22 4.03
CA LEU A 21 -7.74 -4.11 4.62
C LEU A 21 -8.66 -3.45 3.60
N MET A 22 -8.16 -3.12 2.41
CA MET A 22 -9.00 -2.58 1.33
C MET A 22 -10.15 -3.51 0.99
N SER A 23 -9.87 -4.80 0.79
CA SER A 23 -10.89 -5.78 0.46
C SER A 23 -11.95 -5.91 1.55
N TYR A 24 -11.55 -5.90 2.82
CA TYR A 24 -12.45 -6.01 3.96
C TYR A 24 -13.32 -4.77 4.11
N TYR A 25 -12.71 -3.58 4.07
CA TYR A 25 -13.41 -2.34 4.37
C TYR A 25 -14.22 -1.77 3.19
N PHE A 26 -13.94 -2.18 1.96
CA PHE A 26 -14.63 -1.66 0.78
C PHE A 26 -16.16 -1.81 0.84
N ALA A 27 -16.65 -2.92 1.38
CA ALA A 27 -18.08 -3.16 1.52
C ALA A 27 -18.76 -2.20 2.51
N TYR A 28 -18.01 -1.71 3.51
CA TYR A 28 -18.51 -0.79 4.54
C TYR A 28 -18.50 0.67 4.10
N LEU A 29 -17.83 1.00 3.00
CA LEU A 29 -17.93 2.34 2.43
C LEU A 29 -19.30 2.59 1.86
N LYS A 30 -19.80 3.81 2.06
CA LYS A 30 -20.95 4.33 1.29
C LYS A 30 -20.56 4.45 -0.18
N GLN A 31 -21.54 4.56 -1.04
CA GLN A 31 -21.32 5.12 -2.37
C GLN A 31 -20.74 6.54 -2.21
N ASP A 32 -19.82 6.92 -3.06
CA ASP A 32 -19.07 8.17 -3.01
C ASP A 32 -18.11 8.33 -1.81
N GLY A 33 -17.95 7.29 -1.00
CA GLY A 33 -16.92 7.22 0.04
C GLY A 33 -15.54 6.86 -0.52
N ALA A 34 -14.51 7.04 0.29
CA ALA A 34 -13.14 6.79 -0.12
C ALA A 34 -12.31 6.01 0.91
N ILE A 35 -11.39 5.16 0.41
CA ILE A 35 -10.27 4.61 1.18
C ILE A 35 -9.01 5.37 0.77
N PHE A 36 -8.31 5.92 1.75
CA PHE A 36 -6.97 6.47 1.58
C PHE A 36 -5.95 5.46 2.09
N VAL A 37 -4.86 5.28 1.34
CA VAL A 37 -3.72 4.43 1.70
C VAL A 37 -2.47 5.28 1.69
N ASP A 38 -1.82 5.38 2.83
CA ASP A 38 -0.59 6.15 2.98
C ASP A 38 0.67 5.33 2.63
N ASP A 39 1.79 6.03 2.47
CA ASP A 39 3.11 5.43 2.23
C ASP A 39 3.17 4.46 1.03
N ILE A 40 2.68 4.91 -0.13
CA ILE A 40 2.63 4.13 -1.37
C ILE A 40 3.70 4.50 -2.39
N ASP A 41 4.49 5.54 -2.15
CA ASP A 41 5.55 6.00 -3.07
C ASP A 41 6.93 5.76 -2.47
N SER A 42 7.76 5.04 -3.21
CA SER A 42 9.12 4.73 -2.80
C SER A 42 10.12 5.88 -3.02
N LEU A 43 9.76 6.91 -3.79
CA LEU A 43 10.71 7.93 -4.23
C LEU A 43 11.47 8.61 -3.09
N PRO A 44 10.85 9.11 -2.00
CA PRO A 44 11.57 9.71 -0.89
C PRO A 44 12.52 8.74 -0.20
N SER A 45 12.13 7.47 -0.08
CA SER A 45 12.95 6.42 0.52
C SER A 45 14.13 6.04 -0.36
N ARG A 46 13.97 6.04 -1.68
CA ARG A 46 15.07 5.84 -2.65
C ARG A 46 16.09 6.96 -2.56
N LEU A 47 15.65 8.21 -2.51
CA LEU A 47 16.52 9.36 -2.37
C LEU A 47 17.31 9.32 -1.06
N LYS A 48 16.69 8.85 0.03
CA LYS A 48 17.35 8.64 1.33
C LYS A 48 18.17 7.35 1.40
N LYS A 49 18.31 6.60 0.30
CA LYS A 49 19.00 5.31 0.23
C LYS A 49 18.41 4.23 1.17
N ASN A 50 17.13 4.33 1.45
CA ASN A 50 16.42 3.32 2.23
C ASN A 50 15.77 2.28 1.30
N ILE A 51 16.58 1.36 0.79
CA ILE A 51 16.17 0.34 -0.18
C ILE A 51 14.99 -0.50 0.34
N TRP A 52 14.95 -0.80 1.63
CA TRP A 52 13.87 -1.62 2.19
C TRP A 52 12.52 -0.92 2.09
N ASN A 53 12.43 0.31 2.57
CA ASN A 53 11.20 1.07 2.49
C ASN A 53 10.78 1.29 1.03
N SER A 54 11.75 1.47 0.11
CA SER A 54 11.45 1.57 -1.32
C SER A 54 10.72 0.34 -1.85
N ILE A 55 11.22 -0.86 -1.53
CA ILE A 55 10.57 -2.11 -1.96
C ILE A 55 9.18 -2.25 -1.34
N VAL A 56 9.04 -1.92 -0.05
CA VAL A 56 7.76 -1.99 0.66
C VAL A 56 6.72 -1.10 -0.01
N TYR A 57 7.05 0.16 -0.24
CA TYR A 57 6.09 1.14 -0.78
C TYR A 57 5.77 0.87 -2.25
N ASP A 58 6.73 0.44 -3.06
CA ASP A 58 6.47 0.02 -4.45
C ASP A 58 5.47 -1.16 -4.50
N LEU A 59 5.66 -2.17 -3.65
CA LEU A 59 4.75 -3.30 -3.58
C LEU A 59 3.37 -2.91 -3.02
N THR A 60 3.32 -1.93 -2.11
CA THR A 60 2.06 -1.39 -1.60
C THR A 60 1.29 -0.68 -2.71
N LEU A 61 1.94 0.17 -3.49
CA LEU A 61 1.32 0.82 -4.65
C LEU A 61 0.83 -0.21 -5.68
N ASP A 62 1.63 -1.24 -5.95
CA ASP A 62 1.24 -2.30 -6.89
C ASP A 62 0.01 -3.06 -6.38
N SER A 63 -0.08 -3.33 -5.08
CA SER A 63 -1.26 -3.99 -4.50
C SER A 63 -2.52 -3.13 -4.58
N VAL A 64 -2.40 -1.81 -4.41
CA VAL A 64 -3.51 -0.85 -4.58
C VAL A 64 -3.97 -0.83 -6.04
N LYS A 65 -3.03 -0.78 -6.99
CA LYS A 65 -3.34 -0.85 -8.42
C LYS A 65 -4.03 -2.16 -8.79
N GLU A 66 -3.55 -3.29 -8.26
CA GLU A 66 -4.16 -4.60 -8.50
C GLU A 66 -5.60 -4.67 -7.98
N PHE A 67 -5.85 -4.13 -6.77
CA PHE A 67 -7.20 -4.00 -6.25
C PHE A 67 -8.07 -3.18 -7.20
N TYR A 68 -7.60 -2.03 -7.66
CA TYR A 68 -8.31 -1.18 -8.61
C TYR A 68 -8.60 -1.90 -9.93
N TYR A 69 -7.62 -2.55 -10.55
CA TYR A 69 -7.80 -3.23 -11.84
C TYR A 69 -8.84 -4.35 -11.78
N ASN A 70 -8.97 -5.01 -10.64
CA ASN A 70 -10.03 -6.03 -10.45
C ASN A 70 -11.41 -5.41 -10.14
N ASN A 71 -11.47 -4.08 -9.87
CA ASN A 71 -12.68 -3.40 -9.41
C ASN A 71 -12.99 -2.11 -10.17
N THR A 72 -12.58 -1.97 -11.42
CA THR A 72 -12.72 -0.74 -12.22
C THR A 72 -14.15 -0.25 -12.36
N GLU A 73 -15.13 -1.17 -12.37
CA GLU A 73 -16.55 -0.84 -12.42
C GLU A 73 -17.04 -0.25 -11.08
N ASN A 74 -16.46 -0.72 -9.96
CA ASN A 74 -16.90 -0.41 -8.62
C ASN A 74 -16.19 0.79 -7.98
N CYS A 75 -15.01 1.17 -8.50
CA CYS A 75 -14.22 2.26 -7.95
C CYS A 75 -13.39 3.00 -8.99
N SER A 76 -12.77 4.09 -8.57
CA SER A 76 -11.69 4.78 -9.29
C SER A 76 -10.48 4.94 -8.37
N LEU A 77 -9.30 5.06 -8.97
CA LEU A 77 -8.02 5.27 -8.28
C LEU A 77 -7.48 6.65 -8.61
N LYS A 78 -7.04 7.38 -7.58
CA LYS A 78 -6.15 8.54 -7.70
C LYS A 78 -4.89 8.30 -6.89
N VAL A 79 -3.75 8.73 -7.40
CA VAL A 79 -2.46 8.64 -6.71
C VAL A 79 -1.89 10.04 -6.61
N PHE A 80 -1.53 10.43 -5.40
CA PHE A 80 -0.95 11.72 -5.07
C PHE A 80 0.52 11.51 -4.71
N TYR A 81 1.40 12.08 -5.53
CA TYR A 81 2.84 12.03 -5.28
C TYR A 81 3.29 13.28 -4.55
N ASN A 82 4.17 13.10 -3.57
CA ASN A 82 4.80 14.20 -2.86
C ASN A 82 6.29 13.87 -2.67
N HIS A 83 7.16 14.78 -3.03
CA HIS A 83 8.61 14.60 -2.88
C HIS A 83 9.09 14.58 -1.42
N GLU A 84 8.28 15.07 -0.49
CA GLU A 84 8.60 15.11 0.93
C GLU A 84 7.97 13.95 1.72
N ALA A 85 6.92 13.34 1.19
CA ALA A 85 6.19 12.24 1.79
C ALA A 85 6.13 11.03 0.85
N ASN A 86 5.84 9.85 1.39
CA ASN A 86 5.85 8.60 0.63
C ASN A 86 4.58 8.38 -0.22
N GLY A 87 3.89 9.44 -0.60
CA GLY A 87 2.73 9.41 -1.47
C GLY A 87 1.45 8.87 -0.80
N LEU A 88 0.33 9.11 -1.46
CA LEU A 88 -1.00 8.74 -0.99
C LEU A 88 -1.82 8.18 -2.15
N ALA A 89 -2.51 7.06 -1.95
CA ALA A 89 -3.50 6.57 -2.89
C ALA A 89 -4.91 6.78 -2.35
N MET A 90 -5.86 7.06 -3.24
CA MET A 90 -7.28 7.16 -2.91
C MET A 90 -8.06 6.22 -3.83
N ILE A 91 -8.77 5.26 -3.22
CA ILE A 91 -9.78 4.43 -3.88
C ILE A 91 -11.14 5.08 -3.59
N TYR A 92 -11.76 5.64 -4.61
CA TYR A 92 -13.09 6.25 -4.52
C TYR A 92 -14.15 5.26 -4.98
N LYS A 93 -15.14 4.98 -4.12
CA LYS A 93 -16.18 3.98 -4.38
C LYS A 93 -17.30 4.57 -5.22
N LYS A 94 -17.57 3.96 -6.38
CA LYS A 94 -18.69 4.29 -7.27
C LYS A 94 -19.92 3.42 -7.01
N SER A 95 -19.71 2.21 -6.54
CA SER A 95 -20.78 1.25 -6.30
C SER A 95 -21.54 1.51 -5.01
N LYS A 96 -22.74 0.93 -4.90
CA LYS A 96 -23.61 1.08 -3.72
C LYS A 96 -22.96 0.53 -2.45
N PHE A 97 -23.44 1.00 -1.30
CA PHE A 97 -23.11 0.42 0.01
C PHE A 97 -23.36 -1.10 0.03
N GLY A 98 -22.48 -1.85 0.66
CA GLY A 98 -22.58 -3.31 0.75
C GLY A 98 -22.03 -4.08 -0.46
N THR A 99 -21.72 -3.40 -1.59
CA THR A 99 -21.07 -4.07 -2.73
C THR A 99 -19.73 -4.63 -2.31
N GLN A 100 -19.59 -5.95 -2.43
CA GLN A 100 -18.33 -6.64 -2.18
C GLN A 100 -17.35 -6.38 -3.33
N PRO A 101 -16.05 -6.18 -3.05
CA PRO A 101 -15.07 -6.09 -4.10
C PRO A 101 -14.84 -7.45 -4.75
N ASN A 102 -14.47 -7.45 -6.01
CA ASN A 102 -14.00 -8.64 -6.70
C ASN A 102 -12.71 -9.15 -6.03
N LYS A 103 -12.55 -10.46 -5.99
CA LYS A 103 -11.33 -11.06 -5.45
C LYS A 103 -10.12 -10.61 -6.25
N VAL A 104 -9.09 -10.19 -5.54
CA VAL A 104 -7.80 -9.90 -6.12
C VAL A 104 -7.05 -11.22 -6.32
N ASN A 105 -6.74 -11.53 -7.57
CA ASN A 105 -6.14 -12.83 -7.93
C ASN A 105 -4.66 -12.90 -7.56
N LYS A 106 -3.98 -11.76 -7.48
CA LYS A 106 -2.56 -11.69 -7.15
C LYS A 106 -2.38 -11.23 -5.71
N ILE A 107 -1.87 -12.12 -4.88
CA ILE A 107 -1.47 -11.78 -3.52
C ILE A 107 -0.02 -11.35 -3.56
N TRP A 108 0.23 -10.07 -3.26
CA TRP A 108 1.56 -9.52 -3.16
C TRP A 108 2.18 -9.95 -1.84
N ASN A 109 2.92 -11.07 -1.89
CA ASN A 109 3.72 -11.52 -0.76
C ASN A 109 5.13 -10.98 -0.90
N TYR A 110 5.71 -10.52 0.22
CA TYR A 110 7.15 -10.41 0.29
C TYR A 110 7.77 -11.73 -0.13
N ASN A 111 8.76 -11.64 -1.00
CA ASN A 111 9.63 -12.77 -1.21
C ASN A 111 10.21 -13.16 0.16
N ILE A 112 9.88 -14.38 0.63
CA ILE A 112 10.37 -14.92 1.91
C ILE A 112 11.89 -14.80 2.01
N PHE A 113 12.58 -14.91 0.88
CA PHE A 113 14.00 -14.72 0.76
C PHE A 113 14.45 -13.30 1.19
N LEU A 114 13.71 -12.26 0.81
CA LEU A 114 13.98 -10.89 1.26
C LEU A 114 13.69 -10.70 2.75
N LYS A 115 12.66 -11.33 3.31
CA LYS A 115 12.40 -11.30 4.77
C LYS A 115 13.55 -11.93 5.56
N VAL A 116 14.11 -13.03 5.07
CA VAL A 116 15.23 -13.72 5.73
C VAL A 116 16.55 -12.94 5.56
N LEU A 117 16.80 -12.40 4.38
CA LEU A 117 18.03 -11.66 4.09
C LEU A 117 18.08 -10.25 4.70
N TYR A 118 16.94 -9.60 4.88
CA TYR A 118 16.89 -8.21 5.35
C TYR A 118 17.63 -7.95 6.68
N PRO A 119 17.47 -8.75 7.74
CA PRO A 119 18.21 -8.55 8.99
C PRO A 119 19.74 -8.60 8.77
N TYR A 120 20.21 -9.50 7.89
CA TYR A 120 21.63 -9.65 7.56
C TYR A 120 22.14 -8.46 6.74
N LEU A 121 21.41 -8.04 5.72
CA LEU A 121 21.74 -6.87 4.91
C LEU A 121 21.77 -5.59 5.75
N ARG A 122 20.82 -5.43 6.69
CA ARG A 122 20.79 -4.31 7.64
C ARG A 122 22.00 -4.33 8.58
N ARG A 123 22.41 -5.51 9.06
CA ARG A 123 23.60 -5.67 9.91
C ARG A 123 24.88 -5.34 9.14
N LEU A 124 25.04 -5.83 7.93
CA LEU A 124 26.14 -5.49 7.05
C LEU A 124 26.20 -3.99 6.75
N SER A 125 25.10 -3.36 6.42
CA SER A 125 25.08 -1.91 6.16
C SER A 125 25.51 -1.06 7.38
N ARG A 126 25.21 -1.52 8.59
CA ARG A 126 25.67 -0.87 9.84
C ARG A 126 27.18 -1.03 10.04
N LEU A 127 27.72 -2.20 9.78
CA LEU A 127 29.17 -2.45 9.85
C LEU A 127 29.94 -1.58 8.86
N PHE A 128 29.47 -1.49 7.61
CA PHE A 128 30.08 -0.60 6.60
C PHE A 128 30.03 0.89 6.95
N LYS A 129 29.00 1.33 7.70
CA LYS A 129 28.94 2.71 8.19
C LYS A 129 29.91 2.98 9.35
N GLN A 130 30.27 1.95 10.13
CA GLN A 130 31.25 2.09 11.21
C GLN A 130 32.70 2.12 10.68
N ILE A 131 32.98 1.42 9.56
CA ILE A 131 34.32 1.38 8.94
C ILE A 131 34.63 2.69 8.19
N LYS A 132 33.62 3.48 7.82
CA LYS A 132 33.78 4.78 7.13
C LYS A 132 33.89 5.98 8.07
N LYS A 133 33.89 5.78 9.35
CA LYS A 133 34.24 6.78 10.39
C LYS A 133 35.65 6.57 10.88
#